data_d122b9b3184298d26a50ea330c872209
#
_entry.id   d122b9b3184298d26a50ea330c872209
#
_cell.length_a   1.000
_cell.length_b   1.000
_cell.length_c   1.000
_cell.angle_alpha   90.00
_cell.angle_beta   90.00
_cell.angle_gamma   90.00
#
_symmetry.space_group_name_H-M   'P 1'
#
loop_
_entity.id
_entity.type
_entity.pdbx_description
1 polymer ?
#
loop_
_entity_poly.entity_id
_entity_poly.type
_entity_poly.pdbx_seq_one_letter_code
_entity_poly.pdbx_strand_id
1 'polypeptide(L)'
;IYVMDEANVETCGADAELSNNELWLFAQMERVAGMVKRDKNHPSIIFWSLGNESGVGANNAARASWVKDYDPTRLVHFEAYMHNGGSRQYGYGIDFMKTNRPAVNPPEPPAVDVVSTMYPSVEGIIKLATQEGETRPVLMCEYAHAKGNALGNHQEYWNAVKKYPRLIGGYIWDWVDQSVIRKDSVTGKEYFSSLNGTNGLVFADRKIKPAINECK
;
A
#
# COMPACT_ATOMS: atom_id res chain seq x y z
N ILE A 1 5.33 -18.01 2.29
CA ILE A 1 5.18 -16.54 2.32
C ILE A 1 3.76 -16.23 1.90
N TYR A 2 3.07 -15.40 2.67
CA TYR A 2 1.78 -14.87 2.29
C TYR A 2 1.94 -13.70 1.31
N VAL A 3 0.99 -13.57 0.40
CA VAL A 3 1.02 -12.58 -0.68
C VAL A 3 -0.25 -11.75 -0.62
N MET A 4 -0.10 -10.44 -0.79
CA MET A 4 -1.16 -9.55 -1.24
C MET A 4 -0.92 -9.30 -2.72
N ASP A 5 -1.87 -9.66 -3.55
CA ASP A 5 -1.79 -9.41 -4.99
C ASP A 5 -2.54 -8.11 -5.30
N GLU A 6 -1.87 -7.20 -5.99
CA GLU A 6 -2.37 -5.84 -6.21
C GLU A 6 -2.62 -5.56 -7.68
N ALA A 7 -3.80 -5.02 -7.95
CA ALA A 7 -4.19 -4.61 -9.29
C ALA A 7 -3.42 -3.36 -9.72
N ASN A 8 -3.05 -3.32 -10.99
CA ASN A 8 -2.40 -2.16 -11.61
C ASN A 8 -3.39 -1.00 -11.77
N VAL A 9 -3.79 -0.43 -10.64
CA VAL A 9 -4.61 0.79 -10.54
C VAL A 9 -3.92 1.74 -9.58
N GLU A 10 -3.30 2.77 -10.15
CA GLU A 10 -2.71 3.87 -9.41
C GLU A 10 -2.96 5.17 -10.17
N THR A 11 -3.49 6.17 -9.48
CA THR A 11 -3.81 7.48 -10.05
C THR A 11 -3.24 8.60 -9.18
N CYS A 12 -2.06 8.35 -8.61
CA CYS A 12 -1.32 9.30 -7.80
C CYS A 12 -1.21 10.68 -8.51
N GLY A 13 -1.59 11.73 -7.79
CA GLY A 13 -1.65 13.09 -8.33
C GLY A 13 -2.96 13.48 -9.01
N ALA A 14 -3.82 12.54 -9.39
CA ALA A 14 -5.19 12.80 -9.85
C ALA A 14 -6.23 12.65 -8.72
N ASP A 15 -5.76 12.40 -7.50
CA ASP A 15 -6.60 12.18 -6.32
C ASP A 15 -7.75 11.18 -6.62
N ALA A 16 -8.97 11.54 -6.22
CA ALA A 16 -10.15 10.71 -6.43
C ALA A 16 -10.86 10.95 -7.78
N GLU A 17 -10.31 11.77 -8.66
CA GLU A 17 -10.98 12.15 -9.90
C GLU A 17 -11.34 10.94 -10.76
N LEU A 18 -10.37 10.06 -11.02
CA LEU A 18 -10.60 8.88 -11.84
C LEU A 18 -11.41 7.80 -11.10
N SER A 19 -11.31 7.75 -9.78
CA SER A 19 -12.08 6.80 -8.95
C SER A 19 -13.57 7.17 -8.81
N ASN A 20 -13.94 8.41 -9.11
CA ASN A 20 -15.31 8.90 -9.13
C ASN A 20 -15.88 9.11 -10.55
N ASN A 21 -15.06 8.92 -11.58
CA ASN A 21 -15.47 9.10 -12.96
C ASN A 21 -15.89 7.76 -13.58
N GLU A 22 -17.16 7.66 -13.95
CA GLU A 22 -17.72 6.43 -14.53
C GLU A 22 -17.03 5.96 -15.81
N LEU A 23 -16.47 6.88 -16.59
CA LEU A 23 -15.73 6.54 -17.81
C LEU A 23 -14.50 5.66 -17.55
N TRP A 24 -13.95 5.71 -16.34
CA TRP A 24 -12.80 4.90 -15.93
C TRP A 24 -13.17 3.60 -15.24
N LEU A 25 -14.45 3.39 -14.92
CA LEU A 25 -14.90 2.19 -14.21
C LEU A 25 -14.50 0.91 -14.95
N PHE A 26 -14.75 0.86 -16.26
CA PHE A 26 -14.45 -0.34 -17.05
C PHE A 26 -12.95 -0.66 -17.04
N ALA A 27 -12.10 0.34 -17.30
CA ALA A 27 -10.65 0.14 -17.33
C ALA A 27 -10.08 -0.28 -15.97
N GLN A 28 -10.59 0.27 -14.88
CA GLN A 28 -10.19 -0.11 -13.53
C GLN A 28 -10.71 -1.51 -13.15
N MET A 29 -11.95 -1.83 -13.51
CA MET A 29 -12.56 -3.13 -13.26
C MET A 29 -11.83 -4.25 -14.02
N GLU A 30 -11.47 -4.00 -15.28
CA GLU A 30 -10.74 -4.97 -16.10
C GLU A 30 -9.39 -5.36 -15.49
N ARG A 31 -8.65 -4.39 -14.93
CA ARG A 31 -7.39 -4.65 -14.24
C ARG A 31 -7.57 -5.53 -13.01
N VAL A 32 -8.53 -5.20 -12.16
CA VAL A 32 -8.84 -6.00 -10.95
C VAL A 32 -9.34 -7.39 -11.33
N ALA A 33 -10.31 -7.47 -12.24
CA ALA A 33 -10.87 -8.75 -12.66
C ALA A 33 -9.84 -9.63 -13.37
N GLY A 34 -8.97 -9.03 -14.18
CA GLY A 34 -7.88 -9.73 -14.86
C GLY A 34 -6.91 -10.36 -13.88
N MET A 35 -6.48 -9.60 -12.86
CA MET A 35 -5.62 -10.08 -11.76
C MET A 35 -6.28 -11.26 -11.04
N VAL A 36 -7.47 -11.05 -10.47
CA VAL A 36 -8.14 -12.07 -9.66
C VAL A 36 -8.39 -13.36 -10.46
N LYS A 37 -8.86 -13.25 -11.70
CA LYS A 37 -9.11 -14.41 -12.57
C LYS A 37 -7.83 -15.18 -12.90
N ARG A 38 -6.72 -14.49 -13.15
CA ARG A 38 -5.42 -15.10 -13.45
C ARG A 38 -4.86 -15.82 -12.23
N ASP A 39 -4.95 -15.19 -11.05
CA ASP A 39 -4.12 -15.56 -9.90
C ASP A 39 -4.88 -16.28 -8.78
N LYS A 40 -6.20 -16.43 -8.88
CA LYS A 40 -7.05 -17.06 -7.85
C LYS A 40 -6.64 -18.46 -7.40
N ASN A 41 -5.91 -19.19 -8.23
CA ASN A 41 -5.45 -20.54 -7.93
C ASN A 41 -4.12 -20.58 -7.15
N HIS A 42 -3.55 -19.42 -6.78
CA HIS A 42 -2.35 -19.35 -5.95
C HIS A 42 -2.73 -19.31 -4.46
N PRO A 43 -2.51 -20.37 -3.69
CA PRO A 43 -2.94 -20.43 -2.28
C PRO A 43 -2.14 -19.50 -1.35
N SER A 44 -1.00 -18.99 -1.80
CA SER A 44 -0.21 -17.99 -1.07
C SER A 44 -0.87 -16.63 -1.02
N ILE A 45 -1.74 -16.31 -1.98
CA ILE A 45 -2.49 -15.05 -1.98
C ILE A 45 -3.58 -15.11 -0.93
N ILE A 46 -3.54 -14.21 0.04
CA ILE A 46 -4.52 -14.08 1.12
C ILE A 46 -5.29 -12.77 1.08
N PHE A 47 -4.82 -11.80 0.30
CA PHE A 47 -5.46 -10.51 0.07
C PHE A 47 -5.51 -10.19 -1.42
N TRP A 48 -6.62 -9.58 -1.84
CA TRP A 48 -6.75 -8.87 -3.10
C TRP A 48 -6.67 -7.36 -2.84
N SER A 49 -5.68 -6.67 -3.38
CA SER A 49 -5.59 -5.22 -3.31
C SER A 49 -6.14 -4.59 -4.59
N LEU A 50 -7.03 -3.62 -4.42
CA LEU A 50 -7.69 -2.94 -5.53
C LEU A 50 -6.80 -1.91 -6.24
N GLY A 51 -5.65 -1.61 -5.66
CA GLY A 51 -4.68 -0.64 -6.18
C GLY A 51 -4.16 0.29 -5.10
N ASN A 52 -3.43 1.33 -5.53
CA ASN A 52 -2.70 2.25 -4.69
C ASN A 52 -3.01 3.72 -5.02
N GLU A 53 -2.94 4.60 -4.03
CA GLU A 53 -2.93 6.08 -4.14
C GLU A 53 -3.95 6.66 -5.14
N SER A 54 -5.18 6.13 -5.17
CA SER A 54 -6.19 6.47 -6.18
C SER A 54 -7.40 7.19 -5.61
N GLY A 55 -7.34 7.63 -4.36
CA GLY A 55 -8.46 8.26 -3.67
C GLY A 55 -9.67 7.35 -3.51
N VAL A 56 -10.71 7.86 -2.88
CA VAL A 56 -11.95 7.11 -2.63
C VAL A 56 -13.02 7.51 -3.62
N GLY A 57 -13.70 6.53 -4.22
CA GLY A 57 -14.77 6.80 -5.17
C GLY A 57 -15.66 5.60 -5.44
N ALA A 58 -16.72 5.83 -6.20
CA ALA A 58 -17.72 4.81 -6.56
C ALA A 58 -17.08 3.60 -7.28
N ASN A 59 -16.07 3.84 -8.11
CA ASN A 59 -15.36 2.79 -8.83
C ASN A 59 -14.64 1.82 -7.88
N ASN A 60 -14.14 2.31 -6.73
CA ASN A 60 -13.50 1.47 -5.71
C ASN A 60 -14.53 0.53 -5.07
N ALA A 61 -15.71 1.06 -4.70
CA ALA A 61 -16.79 0.26 -4.12
C ALA A 61 -17.27 -0.82 -5.10
N ALA A 62 -17.44 -0.46 -6.38
CA ALA A 62 -17.84 -1.42 -7.41
C ALA A 62 -16.81 -2.54 -7.59
N ARG A 63 -15.51 -2.22 -7.62
CA ARG A 63 -14.44 -3.21 -7.72
C ARG A 63 -14.39 -4.13 -6.49
N ALA A 64 -14.51 -3.55 -5.29
CA ALA A 64 -14.54 -4.32 -4.05
C ALA A 64 -15.72 -5.30 -4.02
N SER A 65 -16.91 -4.83 -4.39
CA SER A 65 -18.10 -5.65 -4.47
C SER A 65 -17.92 -6.82 -5.44
N TRP A 66 -17.40 -6.54 -6.62
CA TRP A 66 -17.13 -7.57 -7.61
C TRP A 66 -16.15 -8.64 -7.11
N VAL A 67 -15.03 -8.21 -6.45
CA VAL A 67 -14.04 -9.15 -5.91
C VAL A 67 -14.67 -10.03 -4.83
N LYS A 68 -15.45 -9.45 -3.91
CA LYS A 68 -16.11 -10.19 -2.81
C LYS A 68 -17.14 -11.19 -3.33
N ASP A 69 -17.84 -10.86 -4.40
CA ASP A 69 -18.79 -11.77 -5.04
C ASP A 69 -18.08 -12.91 -5.77
N TYR A 70 -16.99 -12.60 -6.47
CA TYR A 70 -16.24 -13.59 -7.26
C TYR A 70 -15.36 -14.52 -6.40
N ASP A 71 -14.72 -13.99 -5.37
CA ASP A 71 -13.87 -14.72 -4.42
C ASP A 71 -14.14 -14.30 -2.98
N PRO A 72 -15.17 -14.85 -2.32
CA PRO A 72 -15.50 -14.54 -0.94
C PRO A 72 -14.52 -15.12 0.08
N THR A 73 -13.49 -15.83 -0.35
CA THR A 73 -12.55 -16.53 0.54
C THR A 73 -11.37 -15.69 0.96
N ARG A 74 -11.08 -14.58 0.27
CA ARG A 74 -9.94 -13.70 0.52
C ARG A 74 -10.40 -12.30 0.88
N LEU A 75 -9.59 -11.64 1.70
CA LEU A 75 -9.85 -10.28 2.15
C LEU A 75 -9.52 -9.27 1.04
N VAL A 76 -10.28 -8.18 1.01
CA VAL A 76 -10.08 -7.08 0.06
C VAL A 76 -9.42 -5.91 0.77
N HIS A 77 -8.34 -5.43 0.18
CA HIS A 77 -7.55 -4.28 0.59
C HIS A 77 -7.60 -3.17 -0.45
N PHE A 78 -7.42 -1.95 0.00
CA PHE A 78 -7.20 -0.77 -0.86
C PHE A 78 -6.51 0.33 -0.06
N GLU A 79 -5.50 0.95 -0.65
CA GLU A 79 -4.90 2.18 -0.12
C GLU A 79 -5.36 3.39 -0.93
N ALA A 80 -6.02 4.30 -0.24
CA ALA A 80 -6.67 5.45 -0.86
C ALA A 80 -5.90 6.77 -0.67
N TYR A 81 -4.60 6.72 -0.39
CA TYR A 81 -3.77 7.90 -0.21
C TYR A 81 -3.91 8.90 -1.37
N MET A 82 -3.92 10.20 -1.05
CA MET A 82 -4.02 11.28 -2.03
C MET A 82 -3.03 12.40 -1.72
N HIS A 83 -2.27 12.85 -2.73
CA HIS A 83 -1.20 13.84 -2.55
C HIS A 83 -1.67 15.25 -2.23
N ASN A 84 -2.76 15.69 -2.80
CA ASN A 84 -3.20 17.10 -2.75
C ASN A 84 -4.16 17.42 -1.60
N GLY A 85 -4.10 16.67 -0.51
CA GLY A 85 -4.93 16.92 0.67
C GLY A 85 -6.38 16.48 0.54
N GLY A 86 -6.72 15.74 -0.52
CA GLY A 86 -8.00 15.09 -0.66
C GLY A 86 -8.26 14.04 0.43
N SER A 87 -7.20 13.50 1.02
CA SER A 87 -7.26 12.71 2.25
C SER A 87 -7.91 13.44 3.41
N ARG A 88 -7.87 14.78 3.43
CA ARG A 88 -8.52 15.59 4.48
C ARG A 88 -10.02 15.40 4.53
N GLN A 89 -10.64 15.16 3.40
CA GLN A 89 -12.09 14.99 3.33
C GLN A 89 -12.54 13.65 3.89
N TYR A 90 -11.67 12.62 3.81
CA TYR A 90 -12.04 11.24 4.14
C TYR A 90 -11.20 10.62 5.27
N GLY A 91 -10.21 11.34 5.81
CA GLY A 91 -9.43 10.91 6.97
C GLY A 91 -8.38 9.84 6.71
N TYR A 92 -7.86 9.76 5.50
CA TYR A 92 -6.85 8.76 5.12
C TYR A 92 -5.41 9.28 5.11
N GLY A 93 -4.46 8.41 5.36
CA GLY A 93 -3.03 8.58 5.10
C GLY A 93 -2.41 9.82 5.76
N ILE A 94 -2.03 10.80 4.97
CA ILE A 94 -1.30 12.00 5.43
C ILE A 94 -2.01 12.81 6.50
N ASP A 95 -3.33 12.90 6.49
CA ASP A 95 -4.05 13.64 7.54
C ASP A 95 -3.88 12.97 8.90
N PHE A 96 -3.77 11.66 8.92
CA PHE A 96 -3.44 10.93 10.13
C PHE A 96 -2.05 11.32 10.66
N MET A 97 -1.04 11.39 9.79
CA MET A 97 0.32 11.77 10.19
C MET A 97 0.43 13.22 10.64
N LYS A 98 -0.30 14.13 9.97
CA LYS A 98 -0.25 15.58 10.26
C LYS A 98 -1.19 16.04 11.37
N THR A 99 -2.33 15.41 11.54
CA THR A 99 -3.41 15.89 12.41
C THR A 99 -3.70 14.98 13.59
N ASN A 100 -3.00 13.87 13.74
CA ASN A 100 -3.30 12.83 14.75
C ASN A 100 -4.76 12.32 14.69
N ARG A 101 -5.45 12.53 13.59
CA ARG A 101 -6.78 11.96 13.41
C ARG A 101 -6.63 10.50 13.01
N PRO A 102 -7.46 9.59 13.55
CA PRO A 102 -7.45 8.22 13.09
C PRO A 102 -7.83 8.21 11.61
N ALA A 103 -7.03 7.53 10.80
CA ALA A 103 -7.44 7.21 9.46
C ALA A 103 -8.68 6.33 9.57
N VAL A 104 -9.76 6.73 8.94
CA VAL A 104 -11.00 5.97 8.91
C VAL A 104 -11.15 5.48 7.48
N ASN A 105 -11.30 4.20 7.29
CA ASN A 105 -11.76 3.69 6.01
C ASN A 105 -13.14 4.26 5.70
N PRO A 106 -13.54 4.35 4.41
CA PRO A 106 -14.81 4.95 4.04
C PRO A 106 -15.94 4.51 4.96
N PRO A 107 -16.81 5.44 5.41
CA PRO A 107 -17.94 5.11 6.27
C PRO A 107 -19.01 4.25 5.57
N GLU A 108 -18.94 4.13 4.27
CA GLU A 108 -19.78 3.19 3.52
C GLU A 108 -19.53 1.75 3.97
N PRO A 109 -20.53 0.83 3.90
CA PRO A 109 -20.35 -0.55 4.32
C PRO A 109 -19.01 -0.98 3.82
N PRO A 110 -18.12 -1.46 4.69
CA PRO A 110 -16.70 -1.43 4.42
C PRO A 110 -16.44 -2.11 3.09
N ALA A 111 -16.27 -1.30 2.06
CA ALA A 111 -15.97 -1.81 0.74
C ALA A 111 -14.74 -2.71 0.81
N VAL A 112 -13.89 -2.44 1.81
CA VAL A 112 -12.68 -3.21 2.08
C VAL A 112 -12.67 -3.79 3.50
N ASP A 113 -11.92 -4.87 3.69
CA ASP A 113 -11.92 -5.65 4.92
C ASP A 113 -10.78 -5.26 5.87
N VAL A 114 -9.91 -4.35 5.46
CA VAL A 114 -8.69 -3.97 6.16
C VAL A 114 -8.62 -2.45 6.30
N VAL A 115 -8.22 -1.97 7.46
CA VAL A 115 -7.82 -0.57 7.66
C VAL A 115 -6.39 -0.44 7.15
N SER A 116 -6.20 0.28 6.05
CA SER A 116 -4.90 0.51 5.45
C SER A 116 -4.31 1.85 5.89
N THR A 117 -2.98 1.91 6.00
CA THR A 117 -2.27 3.16 6.29
C THR A 117 -0.88 3.14 5.68
N MET A 118 -0.43 4.31 5.19
CA MET A 118 0.85 4.50 4.52
C MET A 118 1.78 5.35 5.39
N TYR A 119 2.99 4.88 5.65
CA TYR A 119 4.03 5.54 6.45
C TYR A 119 3.55 6.11 7.80
N PRO A 120 2.75 5.40 8.58
CA PRO A 120 2.32 5.88 9.89
C PRO A 120 3.49 5.92 10.88
N SER A 121 3.37 6.72 11.95
CA SER A 121 4.24 6.55 13.11
C SER A 121 3.84 5.33 13.94
N VAL A 122 4.72 4.86 14.83
CA VAL A 122 4.41 3.76 15.76
C VAL A 122 3.19 4.10 16.63
N GLU A 123 3.10 5.34 17.14
CA GLU A 123 1.92 5.79 17.87
C GLU A 123 0.67 5.81 16.98
N GLY A 124 0.86 6.14 15.70
CA GLY A 124 -0.22 6.16 14.71
C GLY A 124 -0.87 4.80 14.53
N ILE A 125 -0.09 3.75 14.32
CA ILE A 125 -0.63 2.40 14.17
C ILE A 125 -1.28 1.89 15.46
N ILE A 126 -0.74 2.25 16.63
CA ILE A 126 -1.34 1.90 17.92
C ILE A 126 -2.72 2.55 18.06
N LYS A 127 -2.87 3.82 17.70
CA LYS A 127 -4.17 4.51 17.72
C LYS A 127 -5.19 3.82 16.80
N LEU A 128 -4.77 3.46 15.59
CA LEU A 128 -5.65 2.72 14.66
C LEU A 128 -6.07 1.35 15.25
N ALA A 129 -5.11 0.63 15.84
CA ALA A 129 -5.37 -0.67 16.43
C ALA A 129 -6.29 -0.63 17.65
N THR A 130 -6.30 0.49 18.37
CA THR A 130 -7.10 0.68 19.59
C THR A 130 -8.33 1.55 19.38
N GLN A 131 -8.65 1.90 18.14
CA GLN A 131 -9.82 2.70 17.80
C GLN A 131 -11.10 1.98 18.23
N GLU A 132 -11.90 2.65 19.08
CA GLU A 132 -13.15 2.11 19.56
C GLU A 132 -14.17 1.93 18.42
N GLY A 133 -14.90 0.83 18.43
CA GLY A 133 -15.91 0.51 17.41
C GLY A 133 -15.38 -0.03 16.09
N GLU A 134 -14.06 -0.01 15.86
CA GLU A 134 -13.45 -0.57 14.66
C GLU A 134 -12.89 -1.97 14.93
N THR A 135 -13.35 -2.96 14.16
CA THR A 135 -12.99 -4.37 14.34
C THR A 135 -12.07 -4.93 13.25
N ARG A 136 -11.94 -4.22 12.13
CA ARG A 136 -11.10 -4.67 11.01
C ARG A 136 -9.63 -4.69 11.40
N PRO A 137 -8.84 -5.62 10.83
CA PRO A 137 -7.39 -5.59 11.00
C PRO A 137 -6.78 -4.32 10.41
N VAL A 138 -5.64 -3.92 10.97
CA VAL A 138 -4.85 -2.75 10.53
C VAL A 138 -3.58 -3.23 9.86
N LEU A 139 -3.33 -2.73 8.65
CA LEU A 139 -2.18 -3.06 7.83
C LEU A 139 -1.44 -1.78 7.42
N MET A 140 -0.14 -1.77 7.52
CA MET A 140 0.70 -0.76 6.89
C MET A 140 0.96 -1.17 5.44
N CYS A 141 0.26 -0.56 4.49
CA CYS A 141 0.44 -0.88 3.07
C CYS A 141 1.85 -0.51 2.59
N GLU A 142 2.41 0.54 3.17
CA GLU A 142 3.82 0.92 3.04
C GLU A 142 4.34 1.45 4.38
N TYR A 143 5.52 1.00 4.79
CA TYR A 143 6.23 1.55 5.94
C TYR A 143 7.74 1.41 5.74
N ALA A 144 8.53 2.05 6.63
CA ALA A 144 9.98 1.91 6.65
C ALA A 144 10.62 2.12 5.27
N HIS A 145 10.28 3.25 4.60
CA HIS A 145 10.80 3.63 3.28
C HIS A 145 12.33 3.54 3.25
N ALA A 146 12.90 2.54 2.58
CA ALA A 146 14.32 2.18 2.69
C ALA A 146 15.28 3.10 1.91
N LYS A 147 14.95 4.40 1.82
CA LYS A 147 15.74 5.41 1.12
C LYS A 147 16.87 5.93 2.01
N GLY A 148 18.12 5.77 1.59
CA GLY A 148 19.28 6.22 2.35
C GLY A 148 19.39 5.51 3.70
N ASN A 149 19.35 6.27 4.79
CA ASN A 149 19.39 5.78 6.17
C ASN A 149 17.99 5.69 6.82
N ALA A 150 16.93 5.59 6.03
CA ALA A 150 15.56 5.82 6.51
C ALA A 150 14.90 4.61 7.17
N LEU A 151 15.50 3.45 7.24
CA LEU A 151 14.91 2.27 7.88
C LEU A 151 15.09 2.36 9.42
N GLY A 152 14.29 3.22 10.07
CA GLY A 152 14.30 3.36 11.53
C GLY A 152 13.08 2.73 12.21
N ASN A 153 13.18 2.52 13.53
CA ASN A 153 12.08 2.05 14.39
C ASN A 153 11.48 0.69 14.00
N HIS A 154 12.20 -0.14 13.27
CA HIS A 154 11.68 -1.43 12.79
C HIS A 154 11.25 -2.31 13.97
N GLN A 155 12.07 -2.38 15.00
CA GLN A 155 11.77 -3.14 16.23
C GLN A 155 10.53 -2.60 16.94
N GLU A 156 10.35 -1.29 17.00
CA GLU A 156 9.20 -0.65 17.66
C GLU A 156 7.90 -0.95 16.92
N TYR A 157 7.89 -0.92 15.59
CA TYR A 157 6.74 -1.34 14.79
C TYR A 157 6.37 -2.79 15.09
N TRP A 158 7.34 -3.70 15.09
CA TRP A 158 7.07 -5.12 15.35
C TRP A 158 6.72 -5.43 16.80
N ASN A 159 7.22 -4.64 17.76
CA ASN A 159 6.75 -4.71 19.14
C ASN A 159 5.27 -4.33 19.25
N ALA A 160 4.84 -3.29 18.52
CA ALA A 160 3.43 -2.92 18.45
C ALA A 160 2.59 -4.01 17.78
N VAL A 161 3.03 -4.56 16.63
CA VAL A 161 2.35 -5.66 15.93
C VAL A 161 2.15 -6.87 16.86
N LYS A 162 3.17 -7.26 17.60
CA LYS A 162 3.08 -8.39 18.56
C LYS A 162 2.13 -8.10 19.73
N LYS A 163 1.97 -6.84 20.11
CA LYS A 163 1.19 -6.43 21.28
C LYS A 163 -0.30 -6.23 20.98
N TYR A 164 -0.62 -5.71 19.81
CA TYR A 164 -1.98 -5.32 19.45
C TYR A 164 -2.56 -6.26 18.38
N PRO A 165 -3.53 -7.13 18.72
CA PRO A 165 -4.00 -8.19 17.81
C PRO A 165 -4.59 -7.73 16.49
N ARG A 166 -5.07 -6.48 16.42
CA ARG A 166 -5.56 -5.91 15.15
C ARG A 166 -4.45 -5.48 14.20
N LEU A 167 -3.21 -5.29 14.68
CA LEU A 167 -2.06 -5.02 13.81
C LEU A 167 -1.58 -6.31 13.17
N ILE A 168 -1.72 -6.44 11.87
CA ILE A 168 -1.37 -7.67 11.15
C ILE A 168 -0.05 -7.60 10.41
N GLY A 169 0.66 -6.47 10.50
CA GLY A 169 1.97 -6.27 9.89
C GLY A 169 1.97 -5.17 8.84
N GLY A 170 2.87 -5.27 7.88
CA GLY A 170 3.01 -4.27 6.82
C GLY A 170 4.03 -4.67 5.76
N TYR A 171 4.07 -3.86 4.71
CA TYR A 171 4.97 -4.01 3.57
C TYR A 171 5.99 -2.89 3.56
N ILE A 172 7.28 -3.24 3.52
CA ILE A 172 8.37 -2.27 3.41
C ILE A 172 8.41 -1.72 1.97
N TRP A 173 8.45 -0.41 1.82
CA TRP A 173 8.72 0.22 0.54
C TRP A 173 10.22 0.48 0.37
N ASP A 174 10.94 -0.25 -0.49
CA ASP A 174 10.45 -1.39 -1.25
C ASP A 174 11.51 -2.51 -1.28
N TRP A 175 11.35 -3.50 -2.13
CA TRP A 175 12.27 -4.63 -2.19
C TRP A 175 13.59 -4.28 -2.86
N VAL A 176 13.55 -3.61 -4.03
CA VAL A 176 14.73 -3.37 -4.86
C VAL A 176 14.75 -1.94 -5.39
N ASP A 177 15.94 -1.33 -5.43
CA ASP A 177 16.11 -0.01 -6.05
C ASP A 177 15.55 0.03 -7.46
N GLN A 178 14.65 0.96 -7.72
CA GLN A 178 14.02 1.19 -9.01
C GLN A 178 14.99 1.96 -9.90
N SER A 179 15.88 1.27 -10.56
CA SER A 179 16.95 1.84 -11.38
C SER A 179 16.97 1.24 -12.77
N VAL A 180 17.39 2.05 -13.73
CA VAL A 180 17.66 1.62 -15.10
C VAL A 180 19.14 1.73 -15.40
N ILE A 181 19.68 0.82 -16.21
CA ILE A 181 21.05 0.91 -16.69
C ILE A 181 21.11 2.04 -17.73
N ARG A 182 22.03 2.97 -17.49
CA ARG A 182 22.37 4.05 -18.41
C ARG A 182 23.84 3.99 -18.75
N LYS A 183 24.19 4.54 -19.90
CA LYS A 183 25.57 4.67 -20.36
C LYS A 183 25.99 6.12 -20.29
N ASP A 184 27.10 6.40 -19.63
CA ASP A 184 27.71 7.70 -19.61
C ASP A 184 28.19 8.07 -21.02
N SER A 185 27.80 9.24 -21.52
CA SER A 185 28.06 9.66 -22.89
C SER A 185 29.54 9.99 -23.16
N VAL A 186 30.32 10.28 -22.13
CA VAL A 186 31.72 10.65 -22.24
C VAL A 186 32.64 9.44 -22.06
N THR A 187 32.40 8.69 -21.00
CA THR A 187 33.27 7.57 -20.63
C THR A 187 32.84 6.23 -21.20
N GLY A 188 31.61 6.13 -21.70
CA GLY A 188 31.02 4.91 -22.18
C GLY A 188 30.71 3.89 -21.08
N LYS A 189 30.93 4.21 -19.80
CA LYS A 189 30.65 3.30 -18.67
C LYS A 189 29.17 3.21 -18.39
N GLU A 190 28.73 2.01 -18.08
CA GLU A 190 27.37 1.76 -17.61
C GLU A 190 27.26 2.05 -16.11
N TYR A 191 26.11 2.63 -15.71
CA TYR A 191 25.76 2.90 -14.33
C TYR A 191 24.24 2.73 -14.12
N PHE A 192 23.85 2.42 -12.89
CA PHE A 192 22.45 2.42 -12.49
C PHE A 192 21.98 3.85 -12.21
N SER A 193 20.98 4.30 -12.95
CA SER A 193 20.33 5.59 -12.73
C SER A 193 18.98 5.37 -12.10
N SER A 194 18.78 5.92 -10.91
CA SER A 194 17.48 5.87 -10.25
C SER A 194 16.52 6.87 -10.90
N LEU A 195 15.34 6.41 -11.29
CA LEU A 195 14.26 7.27 -11.76
C LEU A 195 13.44 7.84 -10.58
N ASN A 196 13.18 7.02 -9.56
CA ASN A 196 12.34 7.35 -8.41
C ASN A 196 13.04 7.20 -7.06
N GLY A 197 14.36 7.01 -7.05
CA GLY A 197 15.11 6.89 -5.82
C GLY A 197 15.65 5.48 -5.55
N THR A 198 16.37 5.40 -4.46
CA THR A 198 17.05 4.19 -3.97
C THR A 198 16.28 3.65 -2.78
N ASN A 199 15.06 3.19 -3.01
CA ASN A 199 14.09 2.85 -1.98
C ASN A 199 14.18 1.39 -1.51
N GLY A 200 14.92 0.55 -2.25
CA GLY A 200 14.95 -0.88 -2.01
C GLY A 200 15.76 -1.31 -0.79
N LEU A 201 15.41 -2.45 -0.21
CA LEU A 201 16.23 -3.20 0.75
C LEU A 201 17.49 -3.78 0.11
N VAL A 202 17.46 -3.93 -1.21
CA VAL A 202 18.60 -4.34 -2.02
C VAL A 202 18.87 -3.33 -3.14
N PHE A 203 20.12 -3.25 -3.58
CA PHE A 203 20.51 -2.47 -4.74
C PHE A 203 19.90 -3.02 -6.03
N ALA A 204 19.93 -2.24 -7.10
CA ALA A 204 19.44 -2.65 -8.42
C ALA A 204 20.14 -3.92 -8.95
N ASP A 205 21.40 -4.13 -8.61
CA ASP A 205 22.19 -5.34 -8.92
C ASP A 205 21.97 -6.50 -7.94
N ARG A 206 20.97 -6.36 -7.05
CA ARG A 206 20.57 -7.33 -6.02
C ARG A 206 21.55 -7.49 -4.85
N LYS A 207 22.59 -6.70 -4.75
CA LYS A 207 23.41 -6.67 -3.54
C LYS A 207 22.58 -6.16 -2.37
N ILE A 208 22.78 -6.76 -1.21
CA ILE A 208 22.03 -6.39 -0.01
C ILE A 208 22.50 -5.05 0.54
N LYS A 209 21.57 -4.24 1.03
CA LYS A 209 21.86 -3.05 1.82
C LYS A 209 21.86 -3.40 3.31
N PRO A 210 22.59 -2.63 4.16
CA PRO A 210 22.59 -2.87 5.61
C PRO A 210 21.20 -2.97 6.23
N ALA A 211 20.26 -2.19 5.73
CA ALA A 211 18.88 -2.15 6.19
C ALA A 211 18.15 -3.50 6.18
N ILE A 212 18.50 -4.42 5.28
CA ILE A 212 17.88 -5.75 5.23
C ILE A 212 18.14 -6.58 6.50
N ASN A 213 19.22 -6.29 7.23
CA ASN A 213 19.55 -7.00 8.45
C ASN A 213 18.55 -6.72 9.58
N GLU A 214 17.88 -5.58 9.54
CA GLU A 214 16.81 -5.22 10.48
C GLU A 214 15.51 -6.01 10.20
N CYS A 215 15.37 -6.58 9.01
CA CYS A 215 14.19 -7.31 8.59
C CYS A 215 14.25 -8.83 8.89
N LYS A 216 15.35 -9.30 9.48
CA LYS A 216 15.56 -10.70 9.86
C LYS A 216 15.13 -10.92 11.31
#